data_5c4ecfd5f9c2365ed6aa1a8edf2e0670
#
_entry.id   5c4ecfd5f9c2365ed6aa1a8edf2e0670
#
_cell.length_a   1.000
_cell.length_b   1.000
_cell.length_c   1.000
_cell.angle_alpha   90.00
_cell.angle_beta   90.00
_cell.angle_gamma   90.00
#
_symmetry.space_group_name_H-M   'P 1'
#
loop_
_entity.id
_entity.type
_entity.pdbx_description
1 polymer ?
#
loop_
_entity_poly.entity_id
_entity_poly.type
_entity_poly.pdbx_seq_one_letter_code
_entity_poly.pdbx_strand_id
1 'polypeptide(L)'
;RSRKPEDILAEIKQLAKDGMTMLIVTHEMRFAREIANRVFYMDEGGVYEDGTPEEIFDNPKREKTIRFIKHLKVFENLITSKDFDFIGFNTSLEEFGRRNQVPQKTIYRAQSVFEELVVQCLLPKLEEEFNLSIAFEYSQDEETLSMIMKYDGTSFDVRNTPNVISFAIAENASESIDYTECNDGNFTNLVIVKIK
;
A
#
# COMPACT_ATOMS: atom_id res chain seq x y z
N ARG A 1 -0.97 -43.10 -10.27
CA ARG A 1 -2.04 -42.33 -9.58
C ARG A 1 -1.46 -40.97 -9.20
N SER A 2 -1.98 -39.91 -9.75
CA SER A 2 -1.63 -38.53 -9.35
C SER A 2 -2.10 -38.35 -7.89
N ARG A 3 -1.16 -38.04 -6.97
CA ARG A 3 -1.51 -37.70 -5.58
C ARG A 3 -2.26 -36.36 -5.60
N LYS A 4 -3.30 -36.23 -4.83
CA LYS A 4 -4.00 -34.98 -4.69
C LYS A 4 -3.14 -33.99 -3.88
N PRO A 5 -3.18 -32.68 -4.13
CA PRO A 5 -2.43 -31.68 -3.35
C PRO A 5 -2.69 -31.79 -1.84
N GLU A 6 -3.90 -32.11 -1.43
CA GLU A 6 -4.33 -32.29 -0.02
C GLU A 6 -3.56 -33.42 0.69
N ASP A 7 -3.28 -34.52 -0.03
CA ASP A 7 -2.54 -35.67 0.53
C ASP A 7 -1.08 -35.28 0.79
N ILE A 8 -0.48 -34.47 -0.08
CA ILE A 8 0.90 -33.99 0.07
C ILE A 8 1.01 -33.03 1.27
N LEU A 9 0.04 -32.11 1.45
CA LEU A 9 0.01 -31.19 2.58
C LEU A 9 -0.12 -31.92 3.90
N ALA A 10 -0.93 -33.00 3.96
CA ALA A 10 -1.07 -33.83 5.14
C ALA A 10 0.23 -34.58 5.51
N GLU A 11 0.95 -35.13 4.51
CA GLU A 11 2.26 -35.76 4.71
C GLU A 11 3.28 -34.76 5.26
N ILE A 12 3.36 -33.55 4.71
CA ILE A 12 4.29 -32.51 5.18
C ILE A 12 3.97 -32.09 6.63
N LYS A 13 2.69 -31.92 6.98
CA LYS A 13 2.27 -31.66 8.36
C LYS A 13 2.70 -32.75 9.33
N GLN A 14 2.65 -34.00 8.91
CA GLN A 14 3.10 -35.11 9.74
C GLN A 14 4.62 -35.09 9.95
N LEU A 15 5.40 -34.89 8.89
CA LEU A 15 6.86 -34.75 8.95
C LEU A 15 7.29 -33.60 9.87
N ALA A 16 6.59 -32.47 9.82
CA ALA A 16 6.84 -31.34 10.71
C ALA A 16 6.61 -31.70 12.19
N LYS A 17 5.52 -32.43 12.49
CA LYS A 17 5.21 -32.95 13.85
C LYS A 17 6.24 -33.95 14.34
N ASP A 18 6.80 -34.75 13.43
CA ASP A 18 7.85 -35.74 13.74
C ASP A 18 9.23 -35.05 13.97
N GLY A 19 9.30 -33.71 13.94
CA GLY A 19 10.49 -32.95 14.24
C GLY A 19 11.49 -32.85 13.08
N MET A 20 11.07 -33.13 11.85
CA MET A 20 11.93 -33.01 10.67
C MET A 20 12.20 -31.53 10.34
N THR A 21 13.49 -31.15 10.18
CA THR A 21 13.86 -29.83 9.67
C THR A 21 13.62 -29.76 8.17
N MET A 22 12.79 -28.81 7.73
CA MET A 22 12.40 -28.64 6.34
C MET A 22 12.52 -27.18 5.94
N LEU A 23 12.89 -26.95 4.68
CA LEU A 23 12.73 -25.66 4.00
C LEU A 23 11.66 -25.84 2.91
N ILE A 24 10.61 -25.05 2.99
CA ILE A 24 9.47 -25.15 2.08
C ILE A 24 9.30 -23.81 1.38
N VAL A 25 9.26 -23.82 0.04
CA VAL A 25 8.92 -22.67 -0.78
C VAL A 25 7.49 -22.84 -1.28
N THR A 26 6.62 -21.91 -0.93
CA THR A 26 5.19 -21.99 -1.26
C THR A 26 4.59 -20.59 -1.39
N HIS A 27 3.52 -20.47 -2.15
CA HIS A 27 2.63 -19.31 -2.19
C HIS A 27 1.35 -19.56 -1.38
N GLU A 28 1.20 -20.76 -0.79
CA GLU A 28 0.07 -21.13 0.05
C GLU A 28 0.25 -20.58 1.48
N MET A 29 -0.16 -19.33 1.72
CA MET A 29 0.06 -18.63 2.99
C MET A 29 -0.61 -19.34 4.19
N ARG A 30 -1.83 -19.90 3.99
CA ARG A 30 -2.53 -20.64 5.06
C ARG A 30 -1.73 -21.86 5.49
N PHE A 31 -1.19 -22.61 4.54
CA PHE A 31 -0.37 -23.77 4.81
C PHE A 31 0.94 -23.38 5.52
N ALA A 32 1.65 -22.36 5.03
CA ALA A 32 2.87 -21.87 5.67
C ALA A 32 2.60 -21.46 7.12
N ARG A 33 1.50 -20.74 7.38
CA ARG A 33 1.09 -20.28 8.71
C ARG A 33 0.86 -21.44 9.70
N GLU A 34 0.30 -22.55 9.21
CA GLU A 34 -0.04 -23.70 10.08
C GLU A 34 1.18 -24.56 10.48
N ILE A 35 2.23 -24.59 9.66
CA ILE A 35 3.33 -25.55 9.87
C ILE A 35 4.68 -24.91 10.13
N ALA A 36 4.90 -23.67 9.73
CA ALA A 36 6.19 -23.02 9.85
C ALA A 36 6.45 -22.56 11.29
N ASN A 37 7.72 -22.71 11.72
CA ASN A 37 8.22 -22.05 12.93
C ASN A 37 8.86 -20.71 12.62
N ARG A 38 9.30 -20.51 11.37
CA ARG A 38 9.91 -19.30 10.85
C ARG A 38 9.52 -19.09 9.40
N VAL A 39 9.22 -17.87 9.02
CA VAL A 39 8.79 -17.48 7.69
C VAL A 39 9.78 -16.45 7.14
N PHE A 40 10.20 -16.66 5.89
CA PHE A 40 11.02 -15.72 5.13
C PHE A 40 10.16 -15.19 3.97
N TYR A 41 9.83 -13.90 4.00
CA TYR A 41 9.32 -13.23 2.84
C TYR A 41 10.48 -12.82 1.94
N MET A 42 10.48 -13.34 0.71
CA MET A 42 11.55 -13.10 -0.25
C MET A 42 11.09 -12.14 -1.35
N ASP A 43 11.95 -11.17 -1.65
CA ASP A 43 11.73 -10.21 -2.73
C ASP A 43 13.07 -9.89 -3.40
N GLU A 44 13.05 -9.67 -4.73
CA GLU A 44 14.25 -9.33 -5.53
C GLU A 44 15.47 -10.24 -5.28
N GLY A 45 15.22 -11.55 -5.03
CA GLY A 45 16.28 -12.54 -4.82
C GLY A 45 16.91 -12.56 -3.42
N GLY A 46 16.40 -11.78 -2.46
CA GLY A 46 16.86 -11.73 -1.07
C GLY A 46 15.74 -11.96 -0.06
N VAL A 47 16.14 -12.21 1.19
CA VAL A 47 15.19 -12.21 2.31
C VAL A 47 14.84 -10.76 2.62
N TYR A 48 13.60 -10.38 2.34
CA TYR A 48 13.12 -9.03 2.58
C TYR A 48 12.62 -8.86 4.03
N GLU A 49 11.85 -9.82 4.55
CA GLU A 49 11.41 -9.84 5.94
C GLU A 49 11.41 -11.27 6.47
N ASP A 50 11.66 -11.44 7.76
CA ASP A 50 11.83 -12.73 8.41
C ASP A 50 11.29 -12.64 9.83
N GLY A 51 10.53 -13.66 10.25
CA GLY A 51 9.93 -13.71 11.58
C GLY A 51 9.12 -14.97 11.82
N THR A 52 8.40 -14.99 12.93
CA THR A 52 7.40 -16.04 13.21
C THR A 52 6.20 -15.90 12.27
N PRO A 53 5.37 -16.93 12.10
CA PRO A 53 4.13 -16.82 11.33
C PRO A 53 3.24 -15.65 11.78
N GLU A 54 3.13 -15.41 13.08
CA GLU A 54 2.33 -14.30 13.63
C GLU A 54 2.92 -12.95 13.26
N GLU A 55 4.26 -12.80 13.28
CA GLU A 55 4.92 -11.56 12.91
C GLU A 55 4.75 -11.25 11.43
N ILE A 56 4.90 -12.25 10.55
CA ILE A 56 4.86 -12.04 9.10
C ILE A 56 3.43 -11.95 8.57
N PHE A 57 2.50 -12.77 9.05
CA PHE A 57 1.15 -12.84 8.50
C PHE A 57 0.15 -11.91 9.19
N ASP A 58 0.33 -11.63 10.50
CA ASP A 58 -0.61 -10.78 11.24
C ASP A 58 -0.08 -9.37 11.50
N ASN A 59 1.23 -9.25 11.72
CA ASN A 59 1.87 -7.99 12.09
C ASN A 59 3.14 -7.71 11.24
N PRO A 60 3.07 -7.78 9.90
CA PRO A 60 4.22 -7.48 9.06
C PRO A 60 4.67 -6.04 9.27
N LYS A 61 6.00 -5.82 9.31
CA LYS A 61 6.59 -4.51 9.59
C LYS A 61 7.02 -3.78 8.33
N ARG A 62 7.32 -4.53 7.26
CA ARG A 62 7.87 -3.97 6.03
C ARG A 62 6.81 -3.83 4.94
N GLU A 63 6.88 -2.73 4.21
CA GLU A 63 5.86 -2.30 3.26
C GLU A 63 5.50 -3.37 2.20
N LYS A 64 6.50 -3.97 1.54
CA LYS A 64 6.24 -5.00 0.52
C LYS A 64 5.60 -6.26 1.11
N THR A 65 5.96 -6.63 2.36
CA THR A 65 5.32 -7.75 3.07
C THR A 65 3.86 -7.44 3.36
N ILE A 66 3.57 -6.24 3.86
CA ILE A 66 2.19 -5.77 4.12
C ILE A 66 1.36 -5.85 2.84
N ARG A 67 1.88 -5.29 1.74
CA ARG A 67 1.20 -5.29 0.43
C ARG A 67 0.94 -6.71 -0.06
N PHE A 68 1.92 -7.62 0.08
CA PHE A 68 1.79 -9.01 -0.32
C PHE A 68 0.75 -9.75 0.51
N ILE A 69 0.83 -9.66 1.86
CA ILE A 69 -0.08 -10.36 2.78
C ILE A 69 -1.52 -9.87 2.65
N LYS A 70 -1.71 -8.56 2.48
CA LYS A 70 -3.03 -7.94 2.30
C LYS A 70 -3.54 -7.97 0.87
N HIS A 71 -2.81 -8.58 -0.04
CA HIS A 71 -3.13 -8.64 -1.48
C HIS A 71 -3.40 -7.26 -2.09
N LEU A 72 -2.67 -6.23 -1.64
CA LEU A 72 -2.89 -4.87 -2.10
C LEU A 72 -2.50 -4.72 -3.57
N LYS A 73 -3.37 -4.08 -4.34
CA LYS A 73 -3.06 -3.59 -5.68
C LYS A 73 -2.57 -2.16 -5.55
N VAL A 74 -1.45 -1.84 -6.16
CA VAL A 74 -0.80 -0.55 -5.94
C VAL A 74 -0.60 0.18 -7.26
N PHE A 75 -0.95 1.46 -7.27
CA PHE A 75 -0.58 2.43 -8.30
C PHE A 75 0.35 3.45 -7.65
N GLU A 76 1.55 3.61 -8.18
CA GLU A 76 2.56 4.55 -7.66
C GLU A 76 2.97 5.56 -8.71
N ASN A 77 3.25 6.78 -8.27
CA ASN A 77 3.80 7.83 -9.08
C ASN A 77 4.71 8.74 -8.24
N LEU A 78 5.78 9.25 -8.84
CA LEU A 78 6.66 10.25 -8.25
C LEU A 78 6.48 11.56 -9.00
N ILE A 79 6.07 12.61 -8.29
CA ILE A 79 5.89 13.96 -8.82
C ILE A 79 7.06 14.82 -8.33
N THR A 80 7.79 15.42 -9.25
CA THR A 80 8.97 16.25 -8.97
C THR A 80 8.87 17.66 -9.55
N SER A 81 7.73 17.98 -10.17
CA SER A 81 7.47 19.30 -10.76
C SER A 81 6.00 19.68 -10.57
N LYS A 82 5.76 20.98 -10.37
CA LYS A 82 4.38 21.52 -10.32
C LYS A 82 3.67 21.43 -11.67
N ASP A 83 4.42 21.38 -12.78
CA ASP A 83 3.92 21.20 -14.14
C ASP A 83 3.87 19.72 -14.56
N PHE A 84 3.55 18.80 -13.63
CA PHE A 84 3.40 17.38 -13.95
C PHE A 84 2.17 17.13 -14.85
N ASP A 85 2.19 16.02 -15.58
CA ASP A 85 1.07 15.61 -16.44
C ASP A 85 -0.14 15.14 -15.62
N PHE A 86 -0.96 16.08 -15.17
CA PHE A 86 -2.18 15.81 -14.41
C PHE A 86 -3.20 14.94 -15.18
N ILE A 87 -3.30 15.15 -16.50
CA ILE A 87 -4.25 14.39 -17.33
C ILE A 87 -3.78 12.95 -17.47
N GLY A 88 -2.50 12.75 -17.78
CA GLY A 88 -1.90 11.40 -17.86
C GLY A 88 -1.94 10.66 -16.54
N PHE A 89 -1.73 11.35 -15.42
CA PHE A 89 -1.86 10.78 -14.08
C PHE A 89 -3.28 10.25 -13.83
N ASN A 90 -4.31 11.07 -14.07
CA ASN A 90 -5.70 10.66 -13.88
C ASN A 90 -6.11 9.52 -14.82
N THR A 91 -5.66 9.54 -16.08
CA THR A 91 -5.89 8.45 -17.03
C THR A 91 -5.28 7.14 -16.55
N SER A 92 -4.06 7.19 -16.03
CA SER A 92 -3.37 6.02 -15.47
C SER A 92 -4.05 5.47 -14.22
N LEU A 93 -4.58 6.36 -13.36
CA LEU A 93 -5.34 5.97 -12.18
C LEU A 93 -6.69 5.30 -12.57
N GLU A 94 -7.37 5.79 -13.61
CA GLU A 94 -8.57 5.15 -14.16
C GLU A 94 -8.28 3.76 -14.73
N GLU A 95 -7.17 3.62 -15.47
CA GLU A 95 -6.73 2.32 -15.98
C GLU A 95 -6.40 1.34 -14.86
N PHE A 96 -5.72 1.81 -13.81
CA PHE A 96 -5.47 1.02 -12.60
C PHE A 96 -6.78 0.55 -11.98
N GLY A 97 -7.75 1.43 -11.81
CA GLY A 97 -9.06 1.10 -11.28
C GLY A 97 -9.77 0.03 -12.10
N ARG A 98 -9.79 0.19 -13.43
CA ARG A 98 -10.41 -0.77 -14.35
C ARG A 98 -9.74 -2.14 -14.32
N ARG A 99 -8.39 -2.20 -14.32
CA ARG A 99 -7.63 -3.46 -14.27
C ARG A 99 -7.83 -4.24 -12.98
N ASN A 100 -8.00 -3.53 -11.86
CA ASN A 100 -8.13 -4.12 -10.53
C ASN A 100 -9.58 -4.18 -10.01
N GLN A 101 -10.56 -3.87 -10.87
CA GLN A 101 -11.99 -3.92 -10.55
C GLN A 101 -12.39 -3.00 -9.38
N VAL A 102 -11.66 -1.88 -9.20
CA VAL A 102 -12.04 -0.86 -8.23
C VAL A 102 -13.34 -0.20 -8.69
N PRO A 103 -14.35 -0.02 -7.82
CA PRO A 103 -15.58 0.65 -8.19
C PRO A 103 -15.32 2.05 -8.78
N GLN A 104 -15.95 2.37 -9.91
CA GLN A 104 -15.73 3.63 -10.62
C GLN A 104 -15.98 4.86 -9.73
N LYS A 105 -17.00 4.78 -8.86
CA LYS A 105 -17.29 5.84 -7.89
C LYS A 105 -16.11 6.10 -6.94
N THR A 106 -15.41 5.04 -6.51
CA THR A 106 -14.24 5.13 -5.65
C THR A 106 -13.06 5.77 -6.39
N ILE A 107 -12.86 5.43 -7.67
CA ILE A 107 -11.84 6.08 -8.51
C ILE A 107 -12.13 7.58 -8.69
N TYR A 108 -13.37 7.98 -8.97
CA TYR A 108 -13.73 9.41 -9.08
C TYR A 108 -13.49 10.17 -7.77
N ARG A 109 -13.78 9.55 -6.63
CA ARG A 109 -13.48 10.14 -5.33
C ARG A 109 -11.96 10.26 -5.11
N ALA A 110 -11.19 9.25 -5.48
CA ALA A 110 -9.73 9.27 -5.40
C ALA A 110 -9.14 10.39 -6.26
N GLN A 111 -9.63 10.58 -7.48
CA GLN A 111 -9.23 11.68 -8.36
C GLN A 111 -9.58 13.04 -7.75
N SER A 112 -10.77 13.20 -7.18
CA SER A 112 -11.17 14.42 -6.50
C SER A 112 -10.30 14.70 -5.27
N VAL A 113 -10.04 13.68 -4.44
CA VAL A 113 -9.16 13.81 -3.27
C VAL A 113 -7.74 14.19 -3.69
N PHE A 114 -7.21 13.56 -4.74
CA PHE A 114 -5.90 13.90 -5.28
C PHE A 114 -5.86 15.34 -5.78
N GLU A 115 -6.83 15.78 -6.57
CA GLU A 115 -6.90 17.16 -7.07
C GLU A 115 -6.93 18.16 -5.91
N GLU A 116 -7.83 17.95 -4.94
CA GLU A 116 -8.04 18.92 -3.86
C GLU A 116 -6.88 18.94 -2.85
N LEU A 117 -6.41 17.78 -2.40
CA LEU A 117 -5.33 17.73 -1.40
C LEU A 117 -3.96 17.97 -2.01
N VAL A 118 -3.67 17.38 -3.17
CA VAL A 118 -2.34 17.47 -3.77
C VAL A 118 -2.22 18.75 -4.57
N VAL A 119 -3.08 18.96 -5.58
CA VAL A 119 -2.91 20.07 -6.53
C VAL A 119 -3.26 21.40 -5.87
N GLN A 120 -4.36 21.46 -5.11
CA GLN A 120 -4.87 22.72 -4.56
C GLN A 120 -4.30 23.05 -3.16
N CYS A 121 -3.97 22.05 -2.34
CA CYS A 121 -3.52 22.30 -0.98
C CYS A 121 -2.00 22.12 -0.81
N LEU A 122 -1.41 21.04 -1.33
CA LEU A 122 -0.03 20.68 -1.06
C LEU A 122 0.96 21.33 -2.05
N LEU A 123 0.80 21.12 -3.35
CA LEU A 123 1.75 21.61 -4.38
C LEU A 123 2.07 23.11 -4.27
N PRO A 124 1.11 24.02 -3.96
CA PRO A 124 1.41 25.42 -3.76
C PRO A 124 2.34 25.72 -2.58
N LYS A 125 2.50 24.78 -1.65
CA LYS A 125 3.32 24.90 -0.44
C LYS A 125 4.71 24.29 -0.59
N LEU A 126 4.89 23.40 -1.55
CA LEU A 126 6.18 22.82 -1.84
C LEU A 126 7.11 23.82 -2.51
N GLU A 127 8.41 23.66 -2.29
CA GLU A 127 9.46 24.43 -2.92
C GLU A 127 9.51 24.20 -4.45
N GLU A 128 10.46 24.80 -5.16
CA GLU A 128 10.63 24.57 -6.60
C GLU A 128 11.15 23.16 -6.90
N GLU A 129 12.08 22.68 -6.07
CA GLU A 129 12.61 21.32 -6.12
C GLU A 129 12.00 20.51 -4.99
N PHE A 130 11.25 19.49 -5.30
CA PHE A 130 10.61 18.59 -4.32
C PHE A 130 10.50 17.18 -4.86
N ASN A 131 10.31 16.23 -3.95
CA ASN A 131 9.90 14.89 -4.25
C ASN A 131 8.57 14.61 -3.53
N LEU A 132 7.57 14.23 -4.30
CA LEU A 132 6.25 13.82 -3.82
C LEU A 132 5.92 12.44 -4.36
N SER A 133 5.99 11.44 -3.50
CA SER A 133 5.56 10.08 -3.82
C SER A 133 4.08 9.95 -3.51
N ILE A 134 3.31 9.48 -4.49
CA ILE A 134 1.88 9.18 -4.37
C ILE A 134 1.69 7.69 -4.62
N ALA A 135 1.04 6.99 -3.69
CA ALA A 135 0.60 5.62 -3.87
C ALA A 135 -0.90 5.50 -3.62
N PHE A 136 -1.60 4.79 -4.51
CA PHE A 136 -2.97 4.35 -4.26
C PHE A 136 -2.94 2.85 -4.01
N GLU A 137 -3.39 2.42 -2.85
CA GLU A 137 -3.42 1.03 -2.42
C GLU A 137 -4.87 0.56 -2.29
N TYR A 138 -5.24 -0.42 -3.12
CA TYR A 138 -6.56 -1.03 -3.11
C TYR A 138 -6.52 -2.43 -2.51
N SER A 139 -7.27 -2.63 -1.44
CA SER A 139 -7.54 -3.95 -0.87
C SER A 139 -8.82 -4.49 -1.46
N GLN A 140 -8.71 -5.58 -2.23
CA GLN A 140 -9.87 -6.24 -2.82
C GLN A 140 -10.70 -6.97 -1.75
N ASP A 141 -10.04 -7.47 -0.70
CA ASP A 141 -10.70 -8.20 0.39
C ASP A 141 -11.52 -7.28 1.30
N GLU A 142 -11.05 -6.05 1.51
CA GLU A 142 -11.71 -5.04 2.34
C GLU A 142 -12.53 -4.05 1.50
N GLU A 143 -12.43 -4.11 0.17
CA GLU A 143 -13.02 -3.14 -0.78
C GLU A 143 -12.66 -1.68 -0.46
N THR A 144 -11.45 -1.46 0.08
CA THR A 144 -10.96 -0.14 0.51
C THR A 144 -9.87 0.38 -0.41
N LEU A 145 -9.87 1.69 -0.66
CA LEU A 145 -8.82 2.40 -1.39
C LEU A 145 -8.21 3.45 -0.48
N SER A 146 -6.89 3.41 -0.35
CA SER A 146 -6.13 4.44 0.38
C SER A 146 -5.20 5.20 -0.56
N MET A 147 -5.07 6.51 -0.36
CA MET A 147 -4.01 7.33 -0.97
C MET A 147 -2.95 7.62 0.08
N ILE A 148 -1.71 7.29 -0.23
CA ILE A 148 -0.54 7.54 0.63
C ILE A 148 0.32 8.56 -0.07
N MET A 149 0.62 9.66 0.62
CA MET A 149 1.49 10.72 0.14
C MET A 149 2.71 10.82 1.04
N LYS A 150 3.91 10.77 0.45
CA LYS A 150 5.17 11.04 1.14
C LYS A 150 5.86 12.20 0.42
N TYR A 151 6.27 13.23 1.13
CA TYR A 151 6.96 14.37 0.54
C TYR A 151 8.09 14.86 1.44
N ASP A 152 9.09 15.45 0.80
CA ASP A 152 10.25 16.05 1.44
C ASP A 152 9.99 17.51 1.85
N GLY A 153 11.02 18.16 2.40
CA GLY A 153 10.99 19.58 2.76
C GLY A 153 10.46 19.85 4.16
N THR A 154 9.99 21.07 4.36
CA THR A 154 9.51 21.54 5.65
C THR A 154 8.23 20.80 6.05
N SER A 155 8.10 20.48 7.34
CA SER A 155 6.90 19.88 7.91
C SER A 155 5.66 20.73 7.61
N PHE A 156 4.72 20.18 6.86
CA PHE A 156 3.46 20.84 6.52
C PHE A 156 2.31 19.85 6.57
N ASP A 157 1.48 19.99 7.57
CA ASP A 157 0.23 19.22 7.70
C ASP A 157 -0.83 19.79 6.75
N VAL A 158 -1.24 19.02 5.75
CA VAL A 158 -2.24 19.41 4.75
C VAL A 158 -3.58 19.80 5.36
N ARG A 159 -3.89 19.35 6.59
CA ARG A 159 -5.11 19.71 7.33
C ARG A 159 -5.10 21.17 7.78
N ASN A 160 -3.91 21.78 7.86
CA ASN A 160 -3.72 23.19 8.21
C ASN A 160 -3.63 24.09 6.98
N THR A 161 -4.15 23.64 5.84
CA THR A 161 -4.16 24.44 4.61
C THR A 161 -5.06 25.68 4.74
N PRO A 162 -4.66 26.82 4.14
CA PRO A 162 -5.57 27.98 4.04
C PRO A 162 -6.68 27.76 3.01
N ASN A 163 -6.57 26.76 2.13
CA ASN A 163 -7.59 26.42 1.13
C ASN A 163 -8.68 25.54 1.77
N VAL A 164 -9.52 26.17 2.59
CA VAL A 164 -10.57 25.49 3.37
C VAL A 164 -11.60 24.79 2.48
N ILE A 165 -11.88 25.32 1.30
CA ILE A 165 -12.88 24.75 0.39
C ILE A 165 -12.37 23.44 -0.19
N SER A 166 -11.16 23.42 -0.73
CA SER A 166 -10.55 22.21 -1.28
C SER A 166 -10.38 21.13 -0.20
N PHE A 167 -9.95 21.52 1.00
CA PHE A 167 -9.85 20.59 2.11
C PHE A 167 -11.21 19.97 2.48
N ALA A 168 -12.27 20.78 2.55
CA ALA A 168 -13.62 20.28 2.85
C ALA A 168 -14.15 19.32 1.79
N ILE A 169 -13.84 19.55 0.50
CA ILE A 169 -14.21 18.61 -0.59
C ILE A 169 -13.48 17.27 -0.40
N ALA A 170 -12.16 17.31 -0.14
CA ALA A 170 -11.37 16.10 0.09
C ALA A 170 -11.84 15.34 1.34
N GLU A 171 -12.13 16.03 2.44
CA GLU A 171 -12.64 15.45 3.68
C GLU A 171 -14.00 14.76 3.47
N ASN A 172 -14.90 15.37 2.70
CA ASN A 172 -16.18 14.76 2.35
C ASN A 172 -16.04 13.47 1.51
N ALA A 173 -15.02 13.37 0.69
CA ALA A 173 -14.75 12.21 -0.15
C ALA A 173 -13.93 11.12 0.58
N SER A 174 -13.44 11.41 1.79
CA SER A 174 -12.57 10.55 2.59
C SER A 174 -13.25 10.07 3.87
N GLU A 175 -12.85 8.90 4.37
CA GLU A 175 -13.18 8.41 5.71
C GLU A 175 -12.27 9.03 6.77
N SER A 176 -10.97 9.12 6.45
CA SER A 176 -9.98 9.78 7.29
C SER A 176 -8.87 10.42 6.45
N ILE A 177 -8.25 11.47 7.02
CA ILE A 177 -7.04 12.12 6.51
C ILE A 177 -6.09 12.24 7.70
N ASP A 178 -5.04 11.43 7.70
CA ASP A 178 -4.08 11.34 8.79
C ASP A 178 -2.71 11.85 8.34
N TYR A 179 -2.09 12.72 9.14
CA TYR A 179 -0.76 13.26 8.91
C TYR A 179 0.20 12.84 10.01
N THR A 180 1.41 12.49 9.62
CA THR A 180 2.51 12.15 10.55
C THR A 180 3.85 12.61 9.96
N GLU A 181 4.70 13.20 10.78
CA GLU A 181 6.11 13.37 10.42
C GLU A 181 6.78 12.00 10.35
N CYS A 182 7.58 11.78 9.33
CA CYS A 182 8.28 10.52 9.14
C CYS A 182 9.77 10.75 8.86
N ASN A 183 10.54 9.68 8.88
CA ASN A 183 11.94 9.68 8.44
C ASN A 183 12.13 8.43 7.57
N ASP A 184 11.70 8.55 6.31
CA ASP A 184 11.73 7.46 5.34
C ASP A 184 12.55 7.88 4.11
N GLY A 185 13.86 7.64 4.18
CA GLY A 185 14.79 8.09 3.16
C GLY A 185 14.86 9.63 3.10
N ASN A 186 14.43 10.22 1.98
CA ASN A 186 14.39 11.67 1.80
C ASN A 186 13.06 12.29 2.25
N PHE A 187 12.04 11.47 2.57
CA PHE A 187 10.72 11.96 2.92
C PHE A 187 10.62 12.27 4.41
N THR A 188 10.05 13.42 4.72
CA THR A 188 9.87 13.93 6.09
C THR A 188 8.41 14.00 6.50
N ASN A 189 7.50 13.89 5.54
CA ASN A 189 6.06 14.00 5.75
C ASN A 189 5.34 12.79 5.17
N LEU A 190 4.35 12.28 5.88
CA LEU A 190 3.46 11.20 5.48
C LEU A 190 2.01 11.60 5.70
N VAL A 191 1.20 11.48 4.66
CA VAL A 191 -0.27 11.61 4.76
C VAL A 191 -0.91 10.33 4.25
N ILE A 192 -1.87 9.82 5.01
CA ILE A 192 -2.66 8.65 4.63
C ILE A 192 -4.12 9.08 4.56
N VAL A 193 -4.76 8.87 3.42
CA VAL A 193 -6.15 9.18 3.17
C VAL A 193 -6.90 7.90 2.85
N LYS A 194 -7.92 7.57 3.63
CA LYS A 194 -8.85 6.49 3.31
C LYS A 194 -10.01 7.05 2.49
N ILE A 195 -10.20 6.55 1.29
CA ILE A 195 -11.25 6.97 0.36
C ILE A 195 -12.56 6.24 0.69
N LYS A 196 -13.68 6.97 0.70
CA LYS A 196 -15.03 6.38 0.91
C LYS A 196 -15.48 5.48 -0.22
#